data_62edc23efe1ddbe41fe6e78211058c39
#
_entry.id   62edc23efe1ddbe41fe6e78211058c39
#
_cell.length_a   1.000
_cell.length_b   1.000
_cell.length_c   1.000
_cell.angle_alpha   90.00
_cell.angle_beta   90.00
_cell.angle_gamma   90.00
#
_symmetry.space_group_name_H-M   'P 1'
#
loop_
_entity.id
_entity.type
_entity.pdbx_description
1 polymer ?
#
loop_
_entity_poly.entity_id
_entity_poly.type
_entity_poly.pdbx_seq_one_letter_code
_entity_poly.pdbx_strand_id
1 'polypeptide(L)'
;MGLPMTIEMAKKARELSATGKNVISLSLGEPDFDTPDFIKESASQAMVENFTHYMPVPGFTDVRESIAAKFKRDNGIEYTADQIVISTGAKQSLLNIFLALVNPGDEVIIPAPYWVSYMDQADYCGADVKVLPTTMESGFKITAAQLESAITPKSKVLIFSSPNNPCGAVYSKEDLAAIAAVVAKHPNLYIISDEIYELLNYGEVSHVSIASFPEVYNQTITVNGLSKGFAMTGWRI
;
A
#
# COMPACT_ATOMS: atom_id res chain seq x y z
N MET A 1 -12.03 7.45 18.11
CA MET A 1 -10.69 7.06 17.64
C MET A 1 -9.63 7.89 18.34
N GLY A 2 -8.63 7.28 18.98
CA GLY A 2 -7.46 7.97 19.52
C GLY A 2 -6.46 8.30 18.40
N LEU A 3 -5.44 9.12 18.69
CA LEU A 3 -4.31 9.31 17.77
C LEU A 3 -3.57 7.98 17.59
N PRO A 4 -3.14 7.62 16.37
CA PRO A 4 -2.30 6.44 16.16
C PRO A 4 -1.04 6.49 17.04
N MET A 5 -0.69 5.39 17.66
CA MET A 5 0.44 5.31 18.60
C MET A 5 1.77 5.75 17.97
N THR A 6 1.95 5.53 16.67
CA THR A 6 3.12 6.02 15.89
C THR A 6 3.21 7.54 15.86
N ILE A 7 2.07 8.25 15.78
CA ILE A 7 2.03 9.73 15.81
C ILE A 7 2.36 10.25 17.20
N GLU A 8 1.84 9.61 18.26
CA GLU A 8 2.16 9.98 19.63
C GLU A 8 3.65 9.79 19.94
N MET A 9 4.24 8.68 19.49
CA MET A 9 5.67 8.42 19.64
C MET A 9 6.53 9.47 18.90
N ALA A 10 6.15 9.80 17.66
CA ALA A 10 6.85 10.85 16.90
C ALA A 10 6.75 12.24 17.56
N LYS A 11 5.58 12.57 18.14
CA LYS A 11 5.39 13.80 18.93
C LYS A 11 6.32 13.81 20.14
N LYS A 12 6.36 12.73 20.91
CA LYS A 12 7.22 12.60 22.10
C LYS A 12 8.71 12.69 21.74
N ALA A 13 9.14 12.08 20.63
CA ALA A 13 10.51 12.19 20.14
C ALA A 13 10.89 13.65 19.83
N ARG A 14 10.02 14.41 19.14
CA ARG A 14 10.23 15.84 18.85
C ARG A 14 10.29 16.68 20.13
N GLU A 15 9.39 16.45 21.08
CA GLU A 15 9.37 17.15 22.38
C GLU A 15 10.68 16.91 23.14
N LEU A 16 11.18 15.68 23.20
CA LEU A 16 12.46 15.37 23.84
C LEU A 16 13.64 16.02 23.14
N SER A 17 13.67 15.99 21.80
CA SER A 17 14.72 16.67 21.02
C SER A 17 14.73 18.17 21.26
N ALA A 18 13.56 18.80 21.39
CA ALA A 18 13.45 20.24 21.70
C ALA A 18 14.02 20.62 23.07
N THR A 19 14.17 19.66 24.01
CA THR A 19 14.86 19.86 25.30
C THR A 19 16.38 19.73 25.21
N GLY A 20 16.96 19.59 24.01
CA GLY A 20 18.38 19.41 23.79
C GLY A 20 18.90 17.98 23.95
N LYS A 21 18.00 16.98 24.11
CA LYS A 21 18.38 15.58 24.16
C LYS A 21 18.67 15.06 22.75
N ASN A 22 19.74 14.28 22.59
CA ASN A 22 20.01 13.54 21.37
C ASN A 22 19.05 12.33 21.29
N VAL A 23 18.02 12.42 20.47
CA VAL A 23 16.99 11.39 20.30
C VAL A 23 17.14 10.74 18.92
N ILE A 24 17.39 9.44 18.88
CA ILE A 24 17.31 8.65 17.66
C ILE A 24 15.86 8.22 17.49
N SER A 25 15.16 8.81 16.52
CA SER A 25 13.74 8.51 16.26
C SER A 25 13.62 7.42 15.20
N LEU A 26 13.03 6.28 15.59
CA LEU A 26 12.69 5.16 14.70
C LEU A 26 11.17 4.94 14.62
N SER A 27 10.38 5.93 15.07
CA SER A 27 8.92 5.80 15.18
C SER A 27 8.14 6.20 13.93
N LEU A 28 8.78 6.92 13.00
CA LEU A 28 8.17 7.35 11.75
C LEU A 28 9.02 6.84 10.58
N GLY A 29 8.41 6.02 9.72
CA GLY A 29 9.08 5.50 8.53
C GLY A 29 9.07 6.55 7.42
N GLU A 30 10.18 7.25 7.26
CA GLU A 30 10.39 8.28 6.24
C GLU A 30 11.77 8.07 5.59
N PRO A 31 11.89 8.18 4.24
CA PRO A 31 13.18 8.17 3.59
C PRO A 31 14.08 9.28 4.15
N ASP A 32 15.36 9.00 4.32
CA ASP A 32 16.37 9.93 4.80
C ASP A 32 16.99 10.80 3.67
N PHE A 33 16.45 10.68 2.46
CA PHE A 33 16.78 11.51 1.30
C PHE A 33 15.79 12.65 1.15
N ASP A 34 16.24 13.74 0.56
CA ASP A 34 15.37 14.79 0.06
C ASP A 34 14.68 14.35 -1.24
N THR A 35 13.52 14.93 -1.52
CA THR A 35 12.88 14.81 -2.85
C THR A 35 13.87 15.25 -3.93
N PRO A 36 14.09 14.46 -5.00
CA PRO A 36 15.00 14.80 -6.09
C PRO A 36 14.73 16.19 -6.69
N ASP A 37 15.80 16.92 -7.03
CA ASP A 37 15.70 18.31 -7.48
C ASP A 37 14.84 18.45 -8.74
N PHE A 38 14.96 17.53 -9.70
CA PHE A 38 14.16 17.59 -10.93
C PHE A 38 12.65 17.52 -10.67
N ILE A 39 12.21 16.85 -9.59
CA ILE A 39 10.80 16.80 -9.19
C ILE A 39 10.37 18.16 -8.62
N LYS A 40 11.21 18.75 -7.75
CA LYS A 40 10.96 20.08 -7.16
C LYS A 40 10.90 21.16 -8.23
N GLU A 41 11.82 21.11 -9.19
CA GLU A 41 11.89 22.02 -10.32
C GLU A 41 10.63 21.90 -11.21
N SER A 42 10.24 20.66 -11.56
CA SER A 42 9.02 20.42 -12.35
C SER A 42 7.77 20.95 -11.67
N ALA A 43 7.65 20.75 -10.36
CA ALA A 43 6.51 21.27 -9.59
C ALA A 43 6.52 22.81 -9.54
N SER A 44 7.69 23.42 -9.38
CA SER A 44 7.83 24.88 -9.41
C SER A 44 7.43 25.43 -10.78
N GLN A 45 7.84 24.78 -11.86
CA GLN A 45 7.46 25.16 -13.22
C GLN A 45 5.96 25.02 -13.46
N ALA A 46 5.34 23.94 -13.01
CA ALA A 46 3.89 23.74 -13.11
C ALA A 46 3.09 24.85 -12.40
N MET A 47 3.57 25.34 -11.25
CA MET A 47 2.95 26.47 -10.58
C MET A 47 3.08 27.77 -11.42
N VAL A 48 4.24 28.01 -12.05
CA VAL A 48 4.47 29.17 -12.93
C VAL A 48 3.54 29.08 -14.18
N GLU A 49 3.29 27.89 -14.66
CA GLU A 49 2.39 27.60 -15.81
C GLU A 49 0.90 27.57 -15.42
N ASN A 50 0.58 27.92 -14.18
CA ASN A 50 -0.79 27.97 -13.68
C ASN A 50 -1.54 26.63 -13.64
N PHE A 51 -0.85 25.51 -13.40
CA PHE A 51 -1.50 24.23 -13.03
C PHE A 51 -2.08 24.30 -11.61
N THR A 52 -2.96 25.27 -11.39
CA THR A 52 -3.52 25.62 -10.06
C THR A 52 -5.05 25.54 -10.01
N HIS A 53 -5.66 25.07 -11.07
CA HIS A 53 -7.11 24.92 -11.19
C HIS A 53 -7.56 23.50 -10.81
N TYR A 54 -8.87 23.31 -10.68
CA TYR A 54 -9.44 21.98 -10.44
C TYR A 54 -9.03 21.00 -11.53
N MET A 55 -8.61 19.82 -11.12
CA MET A 55 -8.33 18.69 -12.00
C MET A 55 -9.52 17.74 -12.08
N PRO A 56 -9.57 16.83 -13.08
CA PRO A 56 -10.52 15.73 -13.10
C PRO A 56 -10.43 14.88 -11.83
N VAL A 57 -11.57 14.37 -11.35
CA VAL A 57 -11.63 13.58 -10.10
C VAL A 57 -10.59 12.43 -10.03
N PRO A 58 -10.38 11.63 -11.10
CA PRO A 58 -9.36 10.56 -11.06
C PRO A 58 -7.93 11.05 -11.27
N GLY A 59 -7.70 12.33 -11.48
CA GLY A 59 -6.42 12.93 -11.86
C GLY A 59 -6.30 13.20 -13.37
N PHE A 60 -5.28 13.97 -13.77
CA PHE A 60 -5.02 14.27 -15.17
C PHE A 60 -4.75 13.00 -15.99
N THR A 61 -5.25 12.96 -17.21
CA THR A 61 -5.16 11.77 -18.09
C THR A 61 -3.72 11.41 -18.42
N ASP A 62 -2.90 12.39 -18.78
CA ASP A 62 -1.47 12.22 -19.11
C ASP A 62 -0.65 11.65 -17.94
N VAL A 63 -0.99 12.07 -16.70
CA VAL A 63 -0.35 11.52 -15.49
C VAL A 63 -0.78 10.06 -15.29
N ARG A 64 -2.08 9.75 -15.47
CA ARG A 64 -2.61 8.38 -15.37
C ARG A 64 -2.03 7.46 -16.45
N GLU A 65 -1.83 7.96 -17.68
CA GLU A 65 -1.15 7.27 -18.77
C GLU A 65 0.33 6.99 -18.43
N SER A 66 1.00 7.96 -17.83
CA SER A 66 2.38 7.80 -17.35
C SER A 66 2.50 6.74 -16.26
N ILE A 67 1.53 6.68 -15.34
CA ILE A 67 1.44 5.65 -14.30
C ILE A 67 1.18 4.28 -14.94
N ALA A 68 0.27 4.18 -15.92
CA ALA A 68 0.01 2.93 -16.64
C ALA A 68 1.29 2.43 -17.35
N ALA A 69 2.01 3.34 -18.01
CA ALA A 69 3.29 3.03 -18.66
C ALA A 69 4.35 2.52 -17.66
N LYS A 70 4.39 3.11 -16.45
CA LYS A 70 5.24 2.62 -15.34
C LYS A 70 4.88 1.20 -14.95
N PHE A 71 3.61 0.91 -14.70
CA PHE A 71 3.18 -0.45 -14.31
C PHE A 71 3.51 -1.48 -15.39
N LYS A 72 3.35 -1.14 -16.67
CA LYS A 72 3.75 -2.01 -17.77
C LYS A 72 5.26 -2.26 -17.79
N ARG A 73 6.06 -1.19 -17.68
CA ARG A 73 7.53 -1.25 -17.76
C ARG A 73 8.13 -2.00 -16.57
N ASP A 74 7.70 -1.68 -15.34
CA ASP A 74 8.37 -2.11 -14.12
C ASP A 74 7.73 -3.36 -13.50
N ASN A 75 6.42 -3.53 -13.63
CA ASN A 75 5.66 -4.59 -12.97
C ASN A 75 5.06 -5.61 -13.95
N GLY A 76 5.14 -5.36 -15.26
CA GLY A 76 4.55 -6.25 -16.28
C GLY A 76 3.02 -6.26 -16.30
N ILE A 77 2.37 -5.20 -15.77
CA ILE A 77 0.92 -5.11 -15.67
C ILE A 77 0.40 -4.11 -16.70
N GLU A 78 -0.56 -4.53 -17.52
CA GLU A 78 -1.18 -3.67 -18.52
C GLU A 78 -2.46 -3.03 -18.00
N TYR A 79 -2.31 -1.87 -17.35
CA TYR A 79 -3.43 -1.00 -16.99
C TYR A 79 -3.69 0.04 -18.08
N THR A 80 -4.95 0.47 -18.18
CA THR A 80 -5.32 1.68 -18.93
C THR A 80 -5.44 2.87 -17.98
N ALA A 81 -5.40 4.09 -18.50
CA ALA A 81 -5.59 5.29 -17.69
C ALA A 81 -6.94 5.28 -16.93
N ASP A 82 -7.98 4.66 -17.48
CA ASP A 82 -9.30 4.59 -16.85
C ASP A 82 -9.38 3.62 -15.67
N GLN A 83 -8.36 2.78 -15.51
CA GLN A 83 -8.21 1.89 -14.34
C GLN A 83 -7.38 2.53 -13.22
N ILE A 84 -6.93 3.78 -13.39
CA ILE A 84 -6.05 4.47 -12.45
C ILE A 84 -6.77 5.67 -11.84
N VAL A 85 -6.69 5.76 -10.51
CA VAL A 85 -7.17 6.89 -9.72
C VAL A 85 -6.04 7.41 -8.85
N ILE A 86 -5.79 8.72 -8.91
CA ILE A 86 -4.80 9.40 -8.09
C ILE A 86 -5.48 9.93 -6.83
N SER A 87 -4.90 9.64 -5.67
CA SER A 87 -5.42 10.06 -4.36
C SER A 87 -4.37 10.82 -3.57
N THR A 88 -4.78 11.45 -2.47
CA THR A 88 -3.88 12.18 -1.56
C THR A 88 -3.06 11.23 -0.70
N GLY A 89 -2.14 10.51 -1.35
CA GLY A 89 -1.28 9.48 -0.78
C GLY A 89 -1.98 8.12 -0.58
N ALA A 90 -1.17 7.05 -0.51
CA ALA A 90 -1.64 5.67 -0.43
C ALA A 90 -2.64 5.39 0.70
N LYS A 91 -2.51 6.08 1.85
CA LYS A 91 -3.48 5.94 2.96
C LYS A 91 -4.90 6.31 2.54
N GLN A 92 -5.06 7.38 1.75
CA GLN A 92 -6.37 7.76 1.24
C GLN A 92 -6.85 6.78 0.17
N SER A 93 -5.96 6.31 -0.72
CA SER A 93 -6.32 5.29 -1.72
C SER A 93 -6.90 4.06 -1.03
N LEU A 94 -6.23 3.56 0.00
CA LEU A 94 -6.70 2.40 0.78
C LEU A 94 -8.07 2.64 1.41
N LEU A 95 -8.26 3.79 2.06
CA LEU A 95 -9.57 4.10 2.64
C LEU A 95 -10.68 4.16 1.58
N ASN A 96 -10.40 4.79 0.43
CA ASN A 96 -11.37 4.86 -0.68
C ASN A 96 -11.73 3.45 -1.19
N ILE A 97 -10.76 2.54 -1.27
CA ILE A 97 -10.99 1.14 -1.68
C ILE A 97 -11.87 0.42 -0.63
N PHE A 98 -11.55 0.56 0.66
CA PHE A 98 -12.37 -0.03 1.71
C PHE A 98 -13.81 0.48 1.66
N LEU A 99 -14.01 1.81 1.55
CA LEU A 99 -15.34 2.41 1.44
C LEU A 99 -16.11 1.96 0.20
N ALA A 100 -15.42 1.62 -0.88
CA ALA A 100 -16.05 1.17 -2.12
C ALA A 100 -16.43 -0.32 -2.11
N LEU A 101 -15.65 -1.16 -1.40
CA LEU A 101 -15.78 -2.61 -1.48
C LEU A 101 -16.42 -3.26 -0.26
N VAL A 102 -16.20 -2.68 0.93
CA VAL A 102 -16.50 -3.35 2.21
C VAL A 102 -17.76 -2.79 2.82
N ASN A 103 -18.65 -3.69 3.21
CA ASN A 103 -19.87 -3.38 3.96
C ASN A 103 -19.78 -3.96 5.38
N PRO A 104 -20.60 -3.45 6.33
CA PRO A 104 -20.67 -4.04 7.66
C PRO A 104 -20.98 -5.54 7.62
N GLY A 105 -20.13 -6.33 8.30
CA GLY A 105 -20.21 -7.79 8.37
C GLY A 105 -19.48 -8.54 7.25
N ASP A 106 -18.87 -7.84 6.28
CA ASP A 106 -17.88 -8.44 5.38
C ASP A 106 -16.59 -8.76 6.17
N GLU A 107 -15.89 -9.82 5.80
CA GLU A 107 -14.61 -10.18 6.41
C GLU A 107 -13.44 -9.59 5.62
N VAL A 108 -12.48 -9.01 6.36
CA VAL A 108 -11.20 -8.55 5.85
C VAL A 108 -10.07 -9.38 6.44
N ILE A 109 -9.30 -10.04 5.59
CA ILE A 109 -8.17 -10.89 5.97
C ILE A 109 -6.90 -10.07 5.93
N ILE A 110 -6.15 -10.04 7.06
CA ILE A 110 -4.92 -9.25 7.21
C ILE A 110 -3.80 -10.14 7.76
N PRO A 111 -2.76 -10.46 7.00
CA PRO A 111 -1.55 -11.11 7.51
C PRO A 111 -0.82 -10.21 8.51
N ALA A 112 -0.45 -10.74 9.68
CA ALA A 112 0.37 -10.04 10.67
C ALA A 112 1.85 -10.42 10.51
N PRO A 113 2.80 -9.48 10.79
CA PRO A 113 2.58 -8.10 11.18
C PRO A 113 2.12 -7.24 10.00
N TYR A 114 1.36 -6.19 10.29
CA TYR A 114 0.76 -5.31 9.28
C TYR A 114 0.83 -3.84 9.69
N TRP A 115 0.67 -2.95 8.74
CA TRP A 115 0.52 -1.53 9.03
C TRP A 115 -0.81 -1.27 9.75
N VAL A 116 -0.73 -0.66 10.93
CA VAL A 116 -1.87 -0.46 11.85
C VAL A 116 -3.11 0.15 11.18
N SER A 117 -2.92 0.98 10.16
CA SER A 117 -4.04 1.64 9.48
C SER A 117 -4.95 0.68 8.70
N TYR A 118 -4.51 -0.52 8.36
CA TYR A 118 -5.41 -1.49 7.71
C TYR A 118 -6.55 -1.90 8.63
N MET A 119 -6.21 -2.20 9.90
CA MET A 119 -7.21 -2.53 10.92
C MET A 119 -8.17 -1.36 11.14
N ASP A 120 -7.62 -0.16 11.39
CA ASP A 120 -8.44 1.03 11.65
C ASP A 120 -9.42 1.34 10.51
N GLN A 121 -9.00 1.15 9.25
CA GLN A 121 -9.83 1.41 8.08
C GLN A 121 -10.90 0.33 7.86
N ALA A 122 -10.55 -0.94 8.10
CA ALA A 122 -11.51 -2.04 8.05
C ALA A 122 -12.57 -1.89 9.14
N ASP A 123 -12.17 -1.61 10.38
CA ASP A 123 -13.08 -1.35 11.51
C ASP A 123 -14.01 -0.16 11.23
N TYR A 124 -13.47 0.91 10.61
CA TYR A 124 -14.27 2.07 10.23
C TYR A 124 -15.39 1.73 9.24
N CYS A 125 -15.16 0.75 8.37
CA CYS A 125 -16.18 0.25 7.43
C CYS A 125 -17.12 -0.80 8.05
N GLY A 126 -16.92 -1.16 9.33
CA GLY A 126 -17.73 -2.16 10.02
C GLY A 126 -17.42 -3.60 9.62
N ALA A 127 -16.21 -3.86 9.12
CA ALA A 127 -15.77 -5.19 8.75
C ALA A 127 -15.44 -6.06 9.96
N ASP A 128 -15.62 -7.37 9.79
CA ASP A 128 -15.08 -8.38 10.69
C ASP A 128 -13.63 -8.68 10.29
N VAL A 129 -12.64 -8.22 11.08
CA VAL A 129 -11.23 -8.40 10.74
C VAL A 129 -10.71 -9.76 11.18
N LYS A 130 -10.14 -10.48 10.23
CA LYS A 130 -9.48 -11.79 10.44
C LYS A 130 -7.98 -11.65 10.29
N VAL A 131 -7.27 -11.62 11.42
CA VAL A 131 -5.80 -11.54 11.42
C VAL A 131 -5.20 -12.94 11.26
N LEU A 132 -4.34 -13.12 10.27
CA LEU A 132 -3.57 -14.34 10.09
C LEU A 132 -2.19 -14.19 10.73
N PRO A 133 -1.88 -14.96 11.77
CA PRO A 133 -0.58 -14.89 12.41
C PRO A 133 0.50 -15.46 11.51
N THR A 134 1.66 -14.82 11.52
CA THR A 134 2.90 -15.32 10.91
C THR A 134 4.01 -15.31 11.95
N THR A 135 5.12 -15.96 11.64
CA THR A 135 6.26 -16.09 12.55
C THR A 135 7.56 -15.71 11.84
N MET A 136 8.64 -15.59 12.60
CA MET A 136 9.96 -15.36 12.06
C MET A 136 10.41 -16.55 11.18
N GLU A 137 10.05 -17.78 11.56
CA GLU A 137 10.37 -19.00 10.81
C GLU A 137 9.65 -19.03 9.46
N SER A 138 8.45 -18.43 9.36
CA SER A 138 7.74 -18.26 8.08
C SER A 138 8.22 -17.03 7.28
N GLY A 139 9.22 -16.29 7.77
CA GLY A 139 9.67 -15.03 7.20
C GLY A 139 8.59 -13.95 7.22
N PHE A 140 7.70 -14.00 8.19
CA PHE A 140 6.54 -13.10 8.32
C PHE A 140 5.61 -13.11 7.10
N LYS A 141 5.48 -14.26 6.44
CA LYS A 141 4.60 -14.47 5.29
C LYS A 141 3.56 -15.54 5.58
N ILE A 142 2.35 -15.38 5.06
CA ILE A 142 1.33 -16.42 5.09
C ILE A 142 1.57 -17.44 3.99
N THR A 143 1.12 -18.65 4.22
CA THR A 143 1.06 -19.71 3.21
C THR A 143 -0.31 -19.74 2.51
N ALA A 144 -0.36 -20.31 1.32
CA ALA A 144 -1.61 -20.59 0.60
C ALA A 144 -2.59 -21.42 1.45
N ALA A 145 -2.09 -22.41 2.21
CA ALA A 145 -2.91 -23.26 3.07
C ALA A 145 -3.54 -22.47 4.24
N GLN A 146 -2.78 -21.54 4.86
CA GLN A 146 -3.34 -20.64 5.88
C GLN A 146 -4.44 -19.74 5.30
N LEU A 147 -4.23 -19.20 4.11
CA LEU A 147 -5.24 -18.38 3.43
C LEU A 147 -6.49 -19.21 3.11
N GLU A 148 -6.35 -20.34 2.47
CA GLU A 148 -7.46 -21.23 2.08
C GLU A 148 -8.33 -21.59 3.29
N SER A 149 -7.70 -21.94 4.43
CA SER A 149 -8.43 -22.30 5.66
C SER A 149 -9.12 -21.12 6.35
N ALA A 150 -8.69 -19.89 6.06
CA ALA A 150 -9.26 -18.69 6.64
C ALA A 150 -10.46 -18.12 5.85
N ILE A 151 -10.54 -18.43 4.56
CA ILE A 151 -11.60 -17.90 3.69
C ILE A 151 -12.96 -18.47 4.07
N THR A 152 -13.96 -17.61 4.12
CA THR A 152 -15.37 -17.94 4.30
C THR A 152 -16.22 -17.30 3.19
N PRO A 153 -17.50 -17.62 3.08
CA PRO A 153 -18.39 -16.91 2.15
C PRO A 153 -18.53 -15.41 2.39
N LYS A 154 -18.12 -14.91 3.57
CA LYS A 154 -18.11 -13.48 3.91
C LYS A 154 -16.79 -12.79 3.59
N SER A 155 -15.74 -13.54 3.27
CA SER A 155 -14.42 -12.97 3.00
C SER A 155 -14.46 -12.11 1.74
N LYS A 156 -14.24 -10.82 1.91
CA LYS A 156 -14.37 -9.80 0.88
C LYS A 156 -13.03 -9.26 0.40
N VAL A 157 -12.09 -9.08 1.32
CA VAL A 157 -10.79 -8.47 1.04
C VAL A 157 -9.67 -9.26 1.72
N LEU A 158 -8.62 -9.54 0.98
CA LEU A 158 -7.28 -9.85 1.47
C LEU A 158 -6.42 -8.61 1.27
N ILE A 159 -5.85 -8.05 2.34
CA ILE A 159 -4.91 -6.92 2.24
C ILE A 159 -3.56 -7.27 2.83
N PHE A 160 -2.50 -6.99 2.08
CA PHE A 160 -1.11 -7.12 2.55
C PHE A 160 -0.20 -6.13 1.84
N SER A 161 1.00 -5.89 2.40
CA SER A 161 2.06 -5.12 1.73
C SER A 161 3.27 -5.99 1.41
N SER A 162 3.88 -5.75 0.25
CA SER A 162 5.14 -6.38 -0.16
C SER A 162 5.95 -5.38 -1.01
N PRO A 163 7.09 -4.90 -0.50
CA PRO A 163 7.71 -5.14 0.84
C PRO A 163 6.80 -4.71 1.99
N ASN A 164 6.87 -5.44 3.10
CA ASN A 164 5.95 -5.27 4.22
C ASN A 164 6.38 -4.17 5.19
N ASN A 165 5.41 -3.43 5.69
CA ASN A 165 5.54 -2.57 6.86
C ASN A 165 4.81 -3.25 8.04
N PRO A 166 5.49 -3.64 9.16
CA PRO A 166 6.80 -3.12 9.60
C PRO A 166 8.01 -4.03 9.37
N CYS A 167 7.84 -5.28 8.95
CA CYS A 167 8.91 -6.28 9.05
C CYS A 167 9.87 -6.33 7.85
N GLY A 168 9.57 -5.65 6.74
CA GLY A 168 10.39 -5.67 5.53
C GLY A 168 10.31 -6.98 4.71
N ALA A 169 9.43 -7.90 5.08
CA ALA A 169 9.25 -9.16 4.34
C ALA A 169 8.80 -8.89 2.90
N VAL A 170 9.38 -9.65 1.97
CA VAL A 170 9.02 -9.61 0.55
C VAL A 170 8.53 -10.98 0.13
N TYR A 171 7.33 -11.05 -0.43
CA TYR A 171 6.81 -12.29 -1.00
C TYR A 171 7.53 -12.60 -2.30
N SER A 172 8.01 -13.84 -2.44
CA SER A 172 8.59 -14.33 -3.69
C SER A 172 7.52 -14.53 -4.76
N LYS A 173 7.95 -14.69 -6.00
CA LYS A 173 7.04 -15.01 -7.10
C LYS A 173 6.25 -16.30 -6.84
N GLU A 174 6.89 -17.30 -6.25
CA GLU A 174 6.30 -18.59 -5.90
C GLU A 174 5.28 -18.45 -4.76
N ASP A 175 5.59 -17.64 -3.73
CA ASP A 175 4.65 -17.33 -2.65
C ASP A 175 3.38 -16.68 -3.22
N LEU A 176 3.56 -15.66 -4.07
CA LEU A 176 2.44 -14.93 -4.68
C LEU A 176 1.63 -15.80 -5.65
N ALA A 177 2.28 -16.66 -6.44
CA ALA A 177 1.59 -17.60 -7.32
C ALA A 177 0.70 -18.56 -6.52
N ALA A 178 1.19 -19.05 -5.37
CA ALA A 178 0.41 -19.93 -4.51
C ALA A 178 -0.80 -19.19 -3.88
N ILE A 179 -0.63 -17.94 -3.46
CA ILE A 179 -1.73 -17.09 -2.96
C ILE A 179 -2.74 -16.80 -4.08
N ALA A 180 -2.27 -16.43 -5.27
CA ALA A 180 -3.11 -16.15 -6.44
C ALA A 180 -3.97 -17.37 -6.81
N ALA A 181 -3.39 -18.57 -6.81
CA ALA A 181 -4.11 -19.81 -7.09
C ALA A 181 -5.23 -20.11 -6.06
N VAL A 182 -5.08 -19.64 -4.80
CA VAL A 182 -6.15 -19.72 -3.80
C VAL A 182 -7.23 -18.70 -4.11
N VAL A 183 -6.86 -17.41 -4.26
CA VAL A 183 -7.83 -16.33 -4.47
C VAL A 183 -8.65 -16.53 -5.73
N ALA A 184 -8.06 -17.04 -6.81
CA ALA A 184 -8.74 -17.32 -8.08
C ALA A 184 -9.95 -18.28 -7.95
N LYS A 185 -9.98 -19.12 -6.90
CA LYS A 185 -11.14 -20.01 -6.62
C LYS A 185 -12.30 -19.27 -5.92
N HIS A 186 -12.06 -18.04 -5.47
CA HIS A 186 -13.01 -17.24 -4.68
C HIS A 186 -13.33 -15.92 -5.39
N PRO A 187 -14.25 -15.90 -6.37
CA PRO A 187 -14.47 -14.75 -7.26
C PRO A 187 -14.96 -13.48 -6.54
N ASN A 188 -15.42 -13.59 -5.30
CA ASN A 188 -15.88 -12.46 -4.49
C ASN A 188 -14.79 -11.91 -3.55
N LEU A 189 -13.62 -12.55 -3.50
CA LEU A 189 -12.48 -12.12 -2.70
C LEU A 189 -11.58 -11.23 -3.54
N TYR A 190 -11.39 -9.99 -3.11
CA TYR A 190 -10.49 -9.03 -3.75
C TYR A 190 -9.16 -8.97 -3.00
N ILE A 191 -8.10 -8.70 -3.73
CA ILE A 191 -6.76 -8.43 -3.17
C ILE A 191 -6.53 -6.92 -3.18
N ILE A 192 -6.14 -6.35 -2.04
CA ILE A 192 -5.52 -5.04 -1.96
C ILE A 192 -4.03 -5.28 -1.77
N SER A 193 -3.25 -5.06 -2.82
CA SER A 193 -1.80 -5.18 -2.80
C SER A 193 -1.17 -3.80 -2.57
N ASP A 194 -0.71 -3.55 -1.34
CA ASP A 194 0.00 -2.31 -1.01
C ASP A 194 1.49 -2.45 -1.35
N GLU A 195 1.88 -1.81 -2.45
CA GLU A 195 3.21 -1.90 -3.05
C GLU A 195 3.99 -0.59 -2.90
N ILE A 196 3.61 0.26 -1.93
CA ILE A 196 4.22 1.58 -1.70
C ILE A 196 5.74 1.53 -1.50
N TYR A 197 6.28 0.37 -1.09
CA TYR A 197 7.71 0.16 -0.83
C TYR A 197 8.43 -0.60 -1.96
N GLU A 198 7.86 -0.76 -3.14
CA GLU A 198 8.46 -1.55 -4.23
C GLU A 198 9.90 -1.14 -4.57
N LEU A 199 10.22 0.17 -4.47
CA LEU A 199 11.55 0.74 -4.73
C LEU A 199 12.48 0.73 -3.50
N LEU A 200 11.98 0.36 -2.32
CA LEU A 200 12.73 0.29 -1.06
C LEU A 200 12.90 -1.17 -0.64
N ASN A 201 13.50 -1.94 -1.52
CA ASN A 201 13.80 -3.36 -1.30
C ASN A 201 15.32 -3.56 -1.25
N TYR A 202 15.82 -3.95 -0.09
CA TYR A 202 17.26 -4.13 0.17
C TYR A 202 17.68 -5.61 0.20
N GLY A 203 16.71 -6.51 0.01
CA GLY A 203 16.96 -7.96 0.01
C GLY A 203 17.32 -8.51 -1.38
N GLU A 204 17.56 -9.81 -1.42
CA GLU A 204 17.86 -10.56 -2.66
C GLU A 204 16.58 -10.90 -3.45
N VAL A 205 15.43 -10.91 -2.79
CA VAL A 205 14.12 -11.23 -3.42
C VAL A 205 13.62 -9.99 -4.15
N SER A 206 13.53 -10.06 -5.47
CA SER A 206 12.97 -8.98 -6.28
C SER A 206 11.47 -8.80 -6.00
N HIS A 207 11.01 -7.55 -5.98
CA HIS A 207 9.59 -7.26 -5.89
C HIS A 207 8.85 -7.81 -7.12
N VAL A 208 7.71 -8.45 -6.86
CA VAL A 208 6.76 -8.90 -7.88
C VAL A 208 5.38 -8.43 -7.44
N SER A 209 4.62 -7.86 -8.36
CA SER A 209 3.22 -7.51 -8.09
C SER A 209 2.33 -8.73 -8.29
N ILE A 210 1.43 -9.00 -7.33
CA ILE A 210 0.45 -10.08 -7.47
C ILE A 210 -0.53 -9.83 -8.62
N ALA A 211 -0.75 -8.58 -9.02
CA ALA A 211 -1.58 -8.23 -10.18
C ALA A 211 -0.98 -8.70 -11.52
N SER A 212 0.31 -9.09 -11.55
CA SER A 212 0.95 -9.64 -12.74
C SER A 212 0.51 -11.09 -13.05
N PHE A 213 -0.18 -11.76 -12.12
CA PHE A 213 -0.74 -13.09 -12.34
C PHE A 213 -2.13 -12.98 -12.98
N PRO A 214 -2.32 -13.49 -14.22
CA PRO A 214 -3.55 -13.28 -14.99
C PRO A 214 -4.82 -13.78 -14.29
N GLU A 215 -4.70 -14.85 -13.48
CA GLU A 215 -5.82 -15.48 -12.77
C GLU A 215 -6.45 -14.59 -11.71
N VAL A 216 -5.71 -13.59 -11.18
CA VAL A 216 -6.21 -12.66 -10.15
C VAL A 216 -6.16 -11.19 -10.58
N TYR A 217 -5.79 -10.91 -11.83
CA TYR A 217 -5.70 -9.54 -12.35
C TYR A 217 -6.99 -8.74 -12.09
N ASN A 218 -8.14 -9.31 -12.39
CA ASN A 218 -9.45 -8.66 -12.21
C ASN A 218 -9.94 -8.60 -10.75
N GLN A 219 -9.25 -9.29 -9.84
CA GLN A 219 -9.55 -9.30 -8.41
C GLN A 219 -8.53 -8.49 -7.60
N THR A 220 -7.51 -7.90 -8.25
CA THR A 220 -6.43 -7.19 -7.56
C THR A 220 -6.53 -5.70 -7.78
N ILE A 221 -6.44 -4.96 -6.67
CA ILE A 221 -6.28 -3.51 -6.66
C ILE A 221 -4.88 -3.22 -6.13
N THR A 222 -4.02 -2.72 -7.01
CA THR A 222 -2.65 -2.34 -6.65
C THR A 222 -2.63 -0.92 -6.13
N VAL A 223 -2.11 -0.73 -4.92
CA VAL A 223 -1.88 0.58 -4.32
C VAL A 223 -0.40 0.88 -4.34
N ASN A 224 -0.04 2.00 -4.92
CA ASN A 224 1.33 2.49 -5.00
C ASN A 224 1.36 4.00 -4.78
N GLY A 225 2.51 4.63 -4.84
CA GLY A 225 2.62 6.09 -4.71
C GLY A 225 4.06 6.58 -4.67
N LEU A 226 4.20 7.89 -4.68
CA LEU A 226 5.51 8.54 -4.78
C LEU A 226 6.13 8.84 -3.41
N SER A 227 5.35 8.73 -2.34
CA SER A 227 5.75 9.16 -0.99
C SER A 227 7.04 8.50 -0.49
N LYS A 228 7.25 7.21 -0.79
CA LYS A 228 8.38 6.43 -0.28
C LYS A 228 9.52 6.33 -1.30
N GLY A 229 9.25 5.83 -2.49
CA GLY A 229 10.29 5.62 -3.50
C GLY A 229 10.96 6.90 -4.00
N PHE A 230 10.30 8.05 -3.86
CA PHE A 230 10.80 9.36 -4.32
C PHE A 230 10.96 10.39 -3.20
N ALA A 231 10.94 9.95 -1.93
CA ALA A 231 11.05 10.84 -0.78
C ALA A 231 10.04 12.02 -0.81
N MET A 232 8.79 11.72 -1.12
CA MET A 232 7.71 12.70 -1.31
C MET A 232 6.63 12.60 -0.22
N THR A 233 6.98 12.25 1.00
CA THR A 233 6.00 12.04 2.09
C THR A 233 5.17 13.28 2.39
N GLY A 234 5.74 14.46 2.27
CA GLY A 234 5.08 15.76 2.48
C GLY A 234 4.22 16.24 1.31
N TRP A 235 4.41 15.70 0.11
CA TRP A 235 3.69 16.11 -1.10
C TRP A 235 2.24 15.59 -1.16
N ARG A 236 1.96 14.54 -0.46
CA ARG A 236 0.64 13.90 -0.38
C ARG A 236 0.14 13.34 -1.71
N ILE A 237 1.00 12.51 -2.37
CA ILE A 237 0.69 11.84 -3.62
C ILE A 237 1.27 10.42 -3.64
#